data_3b0c0ae1a09e90016707f77b5bc5e2cb
#
_entry.id   3b0c0ae1a09e90016707f77b5bc5e2cb
#
_cell.length_a   1.000
_cell.length_b   1.000
_cell.length_c   1.000
_cell.angle_alpha   90.00
_cell.angle_beta   90.00
_cell.angle_gamma   90.00
#
_symmetry.space_group_name_H-M   'P 1'
#
loop_
_entity.id
_entity.type
_entity.pdbx_description
1 polymer ?
#
loop_
_entity_poly.entity_id
_entity_poly.type
_entity_poly.pdbx_seq_one_letter_code
_entity_poly.pdbx_strand_id
1 'polypeptide(L)'
;MAHARISEWRKLPVSLAELCINTTLRCGQSFRWRQINDEWICTLHGRILSLKQDSTHLHYKVTWPETRLSALTSPSATDDTEALLRHYFSLNVDLGKLYDQWSQADPNFRKRASKFMGVRILNQDAWEALIGFICSSNNNIPRISQMVHKLCKHYGPLIGHIGDEAFHDFPTPDALTGKQVESHLRELGFGYRAKYIAETARMVSEEKPADWLETLRNPETPGFNTLPVPEDQHVTYKEAHEQLLTLKGVGPKVADCVSLMGLGWSESVPVDTHVWQIAQRDYKFGKTKTKTFNKAMYDAVGDHFRALWGKYAGWAHSVLFTADLREFSDRVAKKEDAGKVKIKEEIVEEDDQVPKRKRERMIETITTQVKTEVKTWTETDPRTGVKTEFVKREVTREITREIKRKPQREPKAEIKSEEGTATIVDVGRRPKRLRTN
;
A
#
# COMPACT_ATOMS: atom_id res chain seq x y z
N MET A 1 23.27 13.44 30.27
CA MET A 1 22.33 12.97 29.25
C MET A 1 22.54 11.48 29.11
N ALA A 2 21.56 10.68 29.42
CA ALA A 2 21.65 9.24 29.21
C ALA A 2 21.63 8.98 27.68
N HIS A 3 22.48 8.07 27.22
CA HIS A 3 22.62 7.82 25.79
C HIS A 3 21.73 6.62 25.40
N ALA A 4 20.85 6.79 24.41
CA ALA A 4 20.11 5.69 23.82
C ALA A 4 21.08 4.59 23.37
N ARG A 5 20.80 3.34 23.70
CA ARG A 5 21.61 2.21 23.22
C ARG A 5 21.27 1.92 21.77
N ILE A 6 22.27 2.05 20.90
CA ILE A 6 22.15 1.74 19.48
C ILE A 6 22.95 0.46 19.20
N SER A 7 22.35 -0.52 18.52
CA SER A 7 23.08 -1.71 18.08
C SER A 7 23.95 -1.40 16.86
N GLU A 8 24.96 -2.25 16.62
CA GLU A 8 25.56 -2.36 15.31
C GLU A 8 24.55 -2.89 14.27
N TRP A 9 24.87 -2.70 12.98
CA TRP A 9 24.12 -3.31 11.89
C TRP A 9 24.22 -4.83 11.93
N ARG A 10 23.08 -5.50 11.89
CA ARG A 10 22.96 -6.97 11.83
C ARG A 10 22.36 -7.36 10.50
N LYS A 11 22.55 -8.65 10.12
CA LYS A 11 22.11 -9.21 8.85
C LYS A 11 21.15 -10.36 9.10
N LEU A 12 20.01 -10.32 8.43
CA LEU A 12 19.04 -11.41 8.37
C LEU A 12 19.01 -11.95 6.94
N PRO A 13 19.42 -13.21 6.69
CA PRO A 13 19.39 -13.78 5.37
C PRO A 13 17.96 -13.85 4.82
N VAL A 14 17.69 -13.14 3.74
CA VAL A 14 16.43 -13.16 3.00
C VAL A 14 16.64 -12.58 1.62
N SER A 15 16.24 -13.30 0.58
CA SER A 15 16.35 -12.86 -0.80
C SER A 15 15.28 -11.83 -1.15
N LEU A 16 15.53 -11.04 -2.22
CA LEU A 16 14.51 -10.10 -2.75
C LEU A 16 13.26 -10.81 -3.27
N ALA A 17 13.36 -12.09 -3.64
CA ALA A 17 12.21 -12.89 -4.05
C ALA A 17 11.30 -13.24 -2.86
N GLU A 18 11.88 -13.42 -1.66
CA GLU A 18 11.15 -13.72 -0.45
C GLU A 18 10.66 -12.46 0.28
N LEU A 19 11.41 -11.36 0.24
CA LEU A 19 11.01 -10.08 0.82
C LEU A 19 11.64 -8.94 0.02
N CYS A 20 10.82 -7.99 -0.42
CA CYS A 20 11.28 -6.71 -0.99
C CYS A 20 10.71 -5.56 -0.15
N ILE A 21 11.51 -5.04 0.83
CA ILE A 21 11.03 -3.99 1.75
C ILE A 21 10.66 -2.71 1.00
N ASN A 22 11.37 -2.34 -0.06
CA ASN A 22 11.07 -1.17 -0.89
C ASN A 22 9.71 -1.22 -1.59
N THR A 23 9.10 -2.39 -1.67
CA THR A 23 7.74 -2.55 -2.20
C THR A 23 6.76 -2.77 -1.05
N THR A 24 7.04 -3.73 -0.17
CA THR A 24 6.15 -4.17 0.91
C THR A 24 5.81 -3.04 1.89
N LEU A 25 6.77 -2.16 2.22
CA LEU A 25 6.54 -1.08 3.17
C LEU A 25 5.81 0.15 2.59
N ARG A 26 5.57 0.18 1.26
CA ARG A 26 4.88 1.29 0.57
C ARG A 26 3.56 0.90 -0.09
N CYS A 27 3.21 -0.38 -0.10
CA CYS A 27 2.04 -0.85 -0.85
C CYS A 27 0.70 -0.71 -0.09
N GLY A 28 0.64 0.09 0.98
CA GLY A 28 -0.60 0.40 1.67
C GLY A 28 -1.03 -0.63 2.72
N GLN A 29 -0.10 -1.37 3.28
CA GLN A 29 -0.31 -2.27 4.41
C GLN A 29 -0.02 -1.60 5.75
N SER A 30 1.18 -1.02 5.90
CA SER A 30 1.59 -0.23 7.06
C SER A 30 1.78 1.22 6.67
N PHE A 31 1.52 2.13 7.59
CA PHE A 31 1.54 3.58 7.33
C PHE A 31 2.53 4.33 8.21
N ARG A 32 3.33 3.64 9.03
CA ARG A 32 4.32 4.23 9.96
C ARG A 32 5.75 4.23 9.44
N TRP A 33 6.10 3.37 8.51
CA TRP A 33 7.45 3.32 7.95
C TRP A 33 7.79 4.59 7.19
N ARG A 34 8.95 5.17 7.49
CA ARG A 34 9.50 6.35 6.80
C ARG A 34 10.85 6.02 6.22
N GLN A 35 11.13 6.53 5.04
CA GLN A 35 12.44 6.41 4.41
C GLN A 35 13.23 7.70 4.67
N ILE A 36 14.33 7.61 5.41
CA ILE A 36 15.22 8.71 5.77
C ILE A 36 16.64 8.24 5.43
N ASN A 37 17.36 8.98 4.58
CA ASN A 37 18.75 8.68 4.19
C ASN A 37 18.93 7.21 3.73
N ASP A 38 18.01 6.72 2.86
CA ASP A 38 17.97 5.35 2.34
C ASP A 38 17.75 4.25 3.40
N GLU A 39 17.40 4.61 4.63
CA GLU A 39 16.99 3.71 5.69
C GLU A 39 15.47 3.77 5.88
N TRP A 40 14.84 2.60 6.01
CA TRP A 40 13.46 2.49 6.45
C TRP A 40 13.41 2.49 7.97
N ILE A 41 12.71 3.47 8.56
CA ILE A 41 12.68 3.65 10.01
C ILE A 41 11.24 3.61 10.51
N CYS A 42 11.05 2.85 11.59
CA CYS A 42 9.76 2.73 12.29
C CYS A 42 10.00 2.35 13.76
N THR A 43 9.06 2.71 14.62
CA THR A 43 8.98 2.13 15.97
C THR A 43 8.12 0.89 15.96
N LEU A 44 8.60 -0.19 16.56
CA LEU A 44 7.84 -1.43 16.78
C LEU A 44 8.17 -1.99 18.15
N HIS A 45 7.14 -2.31 18.93
CA HIS A 45 7.28 -2.92 20.26
C HIS A 45 8.29 -2.19 21.16
N GLY A 46 8.16 -0.87 21.23
CA GLY A 46 8.96 0.01 22.11
C GLY A 46 10.45 0.09 21.74
N ARG A 47 10.79 -0.07 20.46
CA ARG A 47 12.15 0.16 19.91
C ARG A 47 12.07 0.83 18.55
N ILE A 48 13.11 1.58 18.18
CA ILE A 48 13.24 2.15 16.84
C ILE A 48 14.04 1.17 15.99
N LEU A 49 13.48 0.75 14.86
CA LEU A 49 14.12 -0.11 13.86
C LEU A 49 14.55 0.72 12.66
N SER A 50 15.81 0.56 12.24
CA SER A 50 16.32 1.02 10.95
C SER A 50 16.61 -0.17 10.07
N LEU A 51 16.07 -0.18 8.83
CA LEU A 51 16.21 -1.29 7.89
C LEU A 51 16.83 -0.81 6.59
N LYS A 52 17.70 -1.66 6.01
CA LYS A 52 18.20 -1.59 4.64
C LYS A 52 18.13 -2.98 4.02
N GLN A 53 18.19 -3.07 2.72
CA GLN A 53 18.16 -4.38 2.05
C GLN A 53 19.10 -4.41 0.84
N ASP A 54 19.87 -5.48 0.71
CA ASP A 54 20.57 -5.87 -0.51
C ASP A 54 19.86 -7.08 -1.18
N SER A 55 20.49 -7.72 -2.14
CA SER A 55 19.89 -8.85 -2.88
C SER A 55 19.71 -10.12 -2.04
N THR A 56 20.40 -10.24 -0.93
CA THR A 56 20.54 -11.49 -0.15
C THR A 56 20.21 -11.33 1.33
N HIS A 57 20.21 -10.10 1.85
CA HIS A 57 20.01 -9.84 3.29
C HIS A 57 19.15 -8.63 3.55
N LEU A 58 18.32 -8.73 4.59
CA LEU A 58 17.78 -7.60 5.31
C LEU A 58 18.78 -7.18 6.39
N HIS A 59 19.27 -5.94 6.30
CA HIS A 59 20.11 -5.35 7.32
C HIS A 59 19.22 -4.57 8.28
N TYR A 60 19.45 -4.75 9.58
CA TYR A 60 18.69 -4.05 10.61
C TYR A 60 19.59 -3.51 11.72
N LYS A 61 19.16 -2.40 12.27
CA LYS A 61 19.76 -1.74 13.43
C LYS A 61 18.65 -1.32 14.39
N VAL A 62 18.92 -1.39 15.68
CA VAL A 62 17.94 -1.12 16.74
C VAL A 62 18.42 -0.01 17.62
N THR A 63 17.53 0.93 17.95
CA THR A 63 17.73 1.92 19.00
C THR A 63 16.69 1.65 20.10
N TRP A 64 17.17 1.37 21.31
CA TRP A 64 16.34 1.18 22.49
C TRP A 64 16.21 2.46 23.29
N PRO A 65 15.01 2.74 23.89
CA PRO A 65 14.85 3.81 24.83
C PRO A 65 15.66 3.57 26.10
N GLU A 66 16.09 4.62 26.75
CA GLU A 66 16.89 4.57 27.98
C GLU A 66 16.23 3.78 29.12
N THR A 67 14.91 3.89 29.25
CA THR A 67 14.12 3.18 30.27
C THR A 67 14.16 1.66 30.13
N ARG A 68 14.45 1.13 28.93
CA ARG A 68 14.59 -0.31 28.69
C ARG A 68 15.98 -0.86 28.99
N LEU A 69 16.97 0.03 29.16
CA LEU A 69 18.34 -0.36 29.51
C LEU A 69 18.42 -1.06 30.86
N SER A 70 17.63 -0.64 31.86
CA SER A 70 17.58 -1.29 33.17
C SER A 70 16.99 -2.71 33.12
N ALA A 71 16.08 -2.97 32.18
CA ALA A 71 15.49 -4.30 31.98
C ALA A 71 16.42 -5.23 31.19
N LEU A 72 17.21 -4.70 30.25
CA LEU A 72 18.16 -5.46 29.41
C LEU A 72 19.49 -5.73 30.14
N THR A 73 19.77 -5.08 31.25
CA THR A 73 20.91 -5.40 32.13
C THR A 73 20.65 -6.63 33.00
N SER A 74 19.42 -7.17 33.00
CA SER A 74 19.14 -8.50 33.59
C SER A 74 19.80 -9.57 32.72
N PRO A 75 20.53 -10.55 33.32
CA PRO A 75 21.23 -11.59 32.59
C PRO A 75 20.36 -12.50 31.70
N SER A 76 19.03 -12.39 31.81
CA SER A 76 18.05 -13.19 31.07
C SER A 76 17.36 -12.46 29.91
N ALA A 77 17.60 -11.17 29.68
CA ALA A 77 16.94 -10.42 28.62
C ALA A 77 17.71 -10.55 27.30
N THR A 78 17.36 -11.56 26.51
CA THR A 78 17.85 -11.72 25.14
C THR A 78 17.19 -10.70 24.22
N ASP A 79 17.97 -10.17 23.27
CA ASP A 79 17.43 -9.30 22.21
C ASP A 79 16.59 -10.12 21.22
N ASP A 80 15.29 -9.94 21.27
CA ASP A 80 14.28 -10.63 20.44
C ASP A 80 14.00 -9.94 19.09
N THR A 81 14.83 -8.97 18.67
CA THR A 81 14.56 -8.14 17.48
C THR A 81 14.54 -8.97 16.20
N GLU A 82 15.43 -9.95 16.05
CA GLU A 82 15.39 -10.82 14.85
C GLU A 82 14.08 -11.64 14.82
N ALA A 83 13.64 -12.17 15.95
CA ALA A 83 12.37 -12.88 16.05
C ALA A 83 11.18 -11.97 15.71
N LEU A 84 11.20 -10.72 16.20
CA LEU A 84 10.22 -9.70 15.84
C LEU A 84 10.18 -9.44 14.33
N LEU A 85 11.34 -9.27 13.68
CA LEU A 85 11.40 -9.03 12.24
C LEU A 85 10.91 -10.23 11.44
N ARG A 86 11.29 -11.46 11.84
CA ARG A 86 10.79 -12.68 11.21
C ARG A 86 9.28 -12.81 11.33
N HIS A 87 8.73 -12.47 12.49
CA HIS A 87 7.29 -12.46 12.75
C HIS A 87 6.60 -11.36 11.92
N TYR A 88 7.06 -10.11 12.03
CA TYR A 88 6.46 -8.95 11.36
C TYR A 88 6.39 -9.10 9.84
N PHE A 89 7.46 -9.63 9.23
CA PHE A 89 7.52 -9.93 7.80
C PHE A 89 6.97 -11.32 7.43
N SER A 90 6.40 -12.08 8.38
CA SER A 90 5.86 -13.44 8.16
C SER A 90 6.85 -14.36 7.43
N LEU A 91 8.14 -14.33 7.82
CA LEU A 91 9.23 -15.04 7.11
C LEU A 91 9.19 -16.58 7.28
N ASN A 92 8.28 -17.10 8.07
CA ASN A 92 7.97 -18.53 8.18
C ASN A 92 7.21 -19.09 6.96
N VAL A 93 6.65 -18.21 6.11
CA VAL A 93 5.93 -18.59 4.90
C VAL A 93 6.89 -18.59 3.71
N ASP A 94 6.95 -19.67 2.95
CA ASP A 94 7.72 -19.80 1.71
C ASP A 94 6.96 -19.09 0.57
N LEU A 95 7.34 -17.85 0.32
CA LEU A 95 6.66 -17.01 -0.67
C LEU A 95 6.92 -17.49 -2.09
N GLY A 96 8.10 -18.01 -2.37
CA GLY A 96 8.46 -18.55 -3.70
C GLY A 96 7.50 -19.63 -4.14
N LYS A 97 7.23 -20.63 -3.26
CA LYS A 97 6.25 -21.69 -3.55
C LYS A 97 4.84 -21.15 -3.79
N LEU A 98 4.41 -20.14 -3.03
CA LEU A 98 3.09 -19.54 -3.22
C LEU A 98 3.00 -18.83 -4.58
N TYR A 99 4.03 -18.08 -4.98
CA TYR A 99 4.07 -17.41 -6.29
C TYR A 99 4.01 -18.41 -7.45
N ASP A 100 4.67 -19.57 -7.32
CA ASP A 100 4.60 -20.63 -8.31
C ASP A 100 3.19 -21.23 -8.41
N GLN A 101 2.56 -21.53 -7.27
CA GLN A 101 1.19 -22.05 -7.21
C GLN A 101 0.18 -21.06 -7.83
N TRP A 102 0.23 -19.78 -7.41
CA TRP A 102 -0.67 -18.77 -7.95
C TRP A 102 -0.41 -18.49 -9.43
N SER A 103 0.83 -18.54 -9.89
CA SER A 103 1.18 -18.37 -11.30
C SER A 103 0.71 -19.54 -12.18
N GLN A 104 0.63 -20.74 -11.63
CA GLN A 104 0.04 -21.89 -12.32
C GLN A 104 -1.49 -21.79 -12.42
N ALA A 105 -2.12 -21.37 -11.32
CA ALA A 105 -3.58 -21.26 -11.24
C ALA A 105 -4.14 -20.06 -12.02
N ASP A 106 -3.37 -18.95 -12.11
CA ASP A 106 -3.85 -17.68 -12.64
C ASP A 106 -2.89 -17.01 -13.64
N PRO A 107 -3.27 -16.98 -14.93
CA PRO A 107 -2.49 -16.27 -15.96
C PRO A 107 -2.36 -14.75 -15.72
N ASN A 108 -3.33 -14.11 -15.04
CA ASN A 108 -3.26 -12.68 -14.74
C ASN A 108 -2.23 -12.41 -13.63
N PHE A 109 -2.21 -13.27 -12.61
CA PHE A 109 -1.18 -13.24 -11.58
C PHE A 109 0.21 -13.44 -12.20
N ARG A 110 0.40 -14.50 -12.99
CA ARG A 110 1.67 -14.83 -13.65
C ARG A 110 2.29 -13.66 -14.43
N LYS A 111 1.48 -12.88 -15.14
CA LYS A 111 1.94 -11.69 -15.89
C LYS A 111 2.56 -10.62 -15.00
N ARG A 112 2.17 -10.53 -13.74
CA ARG A 112 2.57 -9.49 -12.79
C ARG A 112 3.62 -9.98 -11.79
N ALA A 113 3.57 -11.25 -11.43
CA ALA A 113 4.40 -11.87 -10.40
C ALA A 113 5.90 -11.58 -10.57
N SER A 114 6.44 -11.76 -11.79
CA SER A 114 7.87 -11.54 -12.06
C SER A 114 8.36 -10.11 -11.83
N LYS A 115 7.45 -9.12 -11.86
CA LYS A 115 7.76 -7.70 -11.65
C LYS A 115 7.59 -7.26 -10.19
N PHE A 116 6.87 -8.05 -9.41
CA PHE A 116 6.47 -7.76 -8.03
C PHE A 116 6.79 -8.91 -7.07
N MET A 117 7.95 -9.53 -7.25
CA MET A 117 8.44 -10.54 -6.30
C MET A 117 8.70 -9.94 -4.92
N GLY A 118 8.58 -10.75 -3.88
CA GLY A 118 8.88 -10.36 -2.51
C GLY A 118 7.85 -9.45 -1.85
N VAL A 119 6.62 -9.36 -2.39
CA VAL A 119 5.51 -8.67 -1.73
C VAL A 119 4.87 -9.63 -0.74
N ARG A 120 5.05 -9.36 0.55
CA ARG A 120 4.53 -10.16 1.66
C ARG A 120 3.39 -9.44 2.38
N ILE A 121 2.59 -10.19 3.12
CA ILE A 121 1.68 -9.63 4.11
C ILE A 121 2.43 -9.43 5.42
N LEU A 122 2.33 -8.21 5.95
CA LEU A 122 2.87 -7.84 7.26
C LEU A 122 1.98 -8.39 8.37
N ASN A 123 2.56 -8.98 9.40
CA ASN A 123 1.85 -9.37 10.61
C ASN A 123 1.95 -8.22 11.63
N GLN A 124 0.98 -7.32 11.55
CA GLN A 124 0.96 -6.10 12.34
C GLN A 124 0.22 -6.32 13.68
N ASP A 125 0.39 -5.37 14.58
CA ASP A 125 -0.49 -5.23 15.72
C ASP A 125 -1.94 -5.00 15.26
N ALA A 126 -2.90 -5.71 15.84
CA ALA A 126 -4.30 -5.70 15.42
C ALA A 126 -4.96 -4.35 15.63
N TRP A 127 -4.61 -3.65 16.73
CA TRP A 127 -5.11 -2.32 17.03
C TRP A 127 -4.55 -1.26 16.07
N GLU A 128 -3.24 -1.30 15.81
CA GLU A 128 -2.61 -0.41 14.81
C GLU A 128 -3.25 -0.59 13.44
N ALA A 129 -3.42 -1.85 12.99
CA ALA A 129 -4.07 -2.17 11.73
C ALA A 129 -5.50 -1.62 11.69
N LEU A 130 -6.29 -1.81 12.75
CA LEU A 130 -7.67 -1.33 12.85
C LEU A 130 -7.76 0.20 12.65
N ILE A 131 -7.01 0.96 13.41
CA ILE A 131 -7.03 2.43 13.34
C ILE A 131 -6.45 2.93 12.01
N GLY A 132 -5.38 2.32 11.52
CA GLY A 132 -4.79 2.63 10.22
C GLY A 132 -5.78 2.44 9.07
N PHE A 133 -6.55 1.34 9.10
CA PHE A 133 -7.56 1.07 8.06
C PHE A 133 -8.86 1.86 8.23
N ILE A 134 -9.26 2.26 9.43
CA ILE A 134 -10.31 3.30 9.60
C ILE A 134 -9.87 4.59 8.90
N CYS A 135 -8.60 4.99 9.03
CA CYS A 135 -8.05 6.15 8.31
C CYS A 135 -8.04 5.97 6.79
N SER A 136 -8.07 4.74 6.26
CA SER A 136 -8.01 4.46 4.83
C SER A 136 -9.33 4.71 4.08
N SER A 137 -10.47 4.81 4.76
CA SER A 137 -11.79 5.00 4.14
C SER A 137 -11.83 6.27 3.29
N ASN A 138 -12.05 6.14 1.95
CA ASN A 138 -12.05 7.24 0.99
C ASN A 138 -10.79 8.15 1.14
N ASN A 139 -9.62 7.56 1.08
CA ASN A 139 -8.35 8.23 1.32
C ASN A 139 -7.24 7.68 0.38
N ASN A 140 -6.03 8.24 0.45
CA ASN A 140 -4.85 7.77 -0.28
C ASN A 140 -3.69 7.49 0.69
N ILE A 141 -2.76 6.62 0.29
CA ILE A 141 -1.65 6.14 1.14
C ILE A 141 -0.85 7.29 1.76
N PRO A 142 -0.39 8.33 1.02
CA PRO A 142 0.38 9.42 1.62
C PRO A 142 -0.40 10.16 2.71
N ARG A 143 -1.69 10.43 2.51
CA ARG A 143 -2.51 11.11 3.52
C ARG A 143 -2.80 10.23 4.73
N ILE A 144 -3.01 8.92 4.52
CA ILE A 144 -3.17 7.96 5.64
C ILE A 144 -1.91 7.97 6.50
N SER A 145 -0.72 7.88 5.88
CA SER A 145 0.56 7.93 6.59
C SER A 145 0.72 9.22 7.40
N GLN A 146 0.38 10.39 6.83
CA GLN A 146 0.39 11.66 7.56
C GLN A 146 -0.55 11.64 8.79
N MET A 147 -1.74 11.06 8.65
CA MET A 147 -2.69 10.94 9.77
C MET A 147 -2.14 10.02 10.86
N VAL A 148 -1.62 8.85 10.48
CA VAL A 148 -1.06 7.87 11.43
C VAL A 148 0.17 8.45 12.14
N HIS A 149 1.06 9.17 11.44
CA HIS A 149 2.17 9.87 12.09
C HIS A 149 1.72 10.94 13.08
N LYS A 150 0.64 11.68 12.77
CA LYS A 150 0.05 12.62 13.73
C LYS A 150 -0.52 11.92 14.96
N LEU A 151 -1.20 10.77 14.78
CA LEU A 151 -1.66 9.95 15.91
C LEU A 151 -0.50 9.56 16.82
N CYS A 152 0.56 8.98 16.27
CA CYS A 152 1.74 8.59 17.05
C CYS A 152 2.35 9.80 17.77
N LYS A 153 2.55 10.92 17.07
CA LYS A 153 3.16 12.12 17.62
C LYS A 153 2.37 12.74 18.79
N HIS A 154 1.04 12.74 18.72
CA HIS A 154 0.20 13.44 19.69
C HIS A 154 -0.30 12.55 20.82
N TYR A 155 -0.37 11.24 20.59
CA TYR A 155 -0.97 10.29 21.53
C TYR A 155 -0.09 9.08 21.85
N GLY A 156 0.92 8.80 21.03
CA GLY A 156 1.82 7.68 21.25
C GLY A 156 2.98 8.03 22.18
N PRO A 157 3.52 7.04 22.91
CA PRO A 157 4.68 7.25 23.78
C PRO A 157 5.92 7.56 22.94
N LEU A 158 6.73 8.54 23.40
CA LEU A 158 8.04 8.83 22.82
C LEU A 158 8.99 7.67 23.10
N ILE A 159 9.59 7.11 22.04
CA ILE A 159 10.58 6.04 22.17
C ILE A 159 12.00 6.59 22.12
N GLY A 160 12.27 7.60 21.32
CA GLY A 160 13.58 8.20 21.19
C GLY A 160 13.71 9.12 20.00
N HIS A 161 14.95 9.45 19.64
CA HIS A 161 15.25 10.32 18.51
C HIS A 161 16.27 9.66 17.57
N ILE A 162 16.16 9.99 16.28
CA ILE A 162 17.21 9.74 15.29
C ILE A 162 17.55 11.10 14.67
N GLY A 163 18.75 11.61 14.96
CA GLY A 163 19.06 13.02 14.73
C GLY A 163 18.11 13.91 15.54
N ASP A 164 17.56 14.93 14.91
CA ASP A 164 16.59 15.84 15.54
C ASP A 164 15.13 15.32 15.48
N GLU A 165 14.91 14.15 14.90
CA GLU A 165 13.56 13.65 14.68
C GLU A 165 13.09 12.71 15.78
N ALA A 166 11.94 13.05 16.41
CA ALA A 166 11.31 12.26 17.45
C ALA A 166 10.52 11.08 16.85
N PHE A 167 10.67 9.91 17.46
CA PHE A 167 9.97 8.68 17.11
C PHE A 167 9.08 8.22 18.24
N HIS A 168 7.78 8.14 17.92
CA HIS A 168 6.73 7.72 18.84
C HIS A 168 6.19 6.36 18.45
N ASP A 169 5.86 5.51 19.42
CA ASP A 169 5.14 4.28 19.14
C ASP A 169 3.65 4.54 18.90
N PHE A 170 2.91 3.52 18.47
CA PHE A 170 1.49 3.67 18.23
C PHE A 170 0.74 3.86 19.56
N PRO A 171 -0.26 4.76 19.63
CA PRO A 171 -1.03 4.96 20.87
C PRO A 171 -1.88 3.75 21.21
N THR A 172 -1.98 3.43 22.51
CA THR A 172 -2.91 2.42 23.02
C THR A 172 -4.38 2.86 22.84
N PRO A 173 -5.36 1.94 22.89
CA PRO A 173 -6.78 2.30 22.88
C PRO A 173 -7.11 3.36 23.93
N ASP A 174 -6.64 3.20 25.16
CA ASP A 174 -6.90 4.11 26.29
C ASP A 174 -6.45 5.55 26.02
N ALA A 175 -5.33 5.72 25.32
CA ALA A 175 -4.82 7.04 24.95
C ALA A 175 -5.79 7.83 24.04
N LEU A 176 -6.75 7.15 23.41
CA LEU A 176 -7.69 7.71 22.45
C LEU A 176 -9.15 7.77 22.98
N THR A 177 -9.40 7.55 24.28
CA THR A 177 -10.76 7.57 24.89
C THR A 177 -11.14 8.94 25.42
N GLY A 178 -10.20 9.86 25.60
CA GLY A 178 -10.40 11.16 26.24
C GLY A 178 -11.48 12.01 25.54
N LYS A 179 -12.25 12.79 26.33
CA LYS A 179 -13.38 13.63 25.84
C LYS A 179 -12.99 14.62 24.73
N GLN A 180 -11.71 15.08 24.70
CA GLN A 180 -11.21 16.05 23.72
C GLN A 180 -10.58 15.39 22.49
N VAL A 181 -10.45 14.05 22.46
CA VAL A 181 -9.76 13.33 21.38
C VAL A 181 -10.44 13.57 20.04
N GLU A 182 -11.76 13.46 19.96
CA GLU A 182 -12.47 13.69 18.69
C GLU A 182 -12.26 15.12 18.16
N SER A 183 -12.40 16.15 19.00
CA SER A 183 -12.20 17.56 18.58
C SER A 183 -10.77 17.79 18.12
N HIS A 184 -9.78 17.34 18.88
CA HIS A 184 -8.37 17.48 18.52
C HIS A 184 -8.01 16.70 17.23
N LEU A 185 -8.53 15.50 17.04
CA LEU A 185 -8.33 14.78 15.78
C LEU A 185 -8.95 15.53 14.59
N ARG A 186 -10.08 16.22 14.77
CA ARG A 186 -10.68 17.07 13.72
C ARG A 186 -9.76 18.23 13.36
N GLU A 187 -9.16 18.90 14.34
CA GLU A 187 -8.17 19.97 14.16
C GLU A 187 -6.92 19.44 13.43
N LEU A 188 -6.48 18.22 13.73
CA LEU A 188 -5.38 17.54 13.05
C LEU A 188 -5.70 17.09 11.61
N GLY A 189 -6.96 17.27 11.15
CA GLY A 189 -7.38 17.02 9.77
C GLY A 189 -7.92 15.62 9.49
N PHE A 190 -8.37 14.86 10.52
CA PHE A 190 -8.97 13.52 10.36
C PHE A 190 -10.39 13.57 9.78
N GLY A 191 -11.05 14.74 9.83
CA GLY A 191 -12.40 14.91 9.33
C GLY A 191 -13.39 13.99 10.07
N TYR A 192 -14.32 13.34 9.34
CA TYR A 192 -15.31 12.45 9.93
C TYR A 192 -14.73 11.21 10.64
N ARG A 193 -13.50 10.81 10.31
CA ARG A 193 -12.81 9.67 10.92
C ARG A 193 -12.44 9.91 12.37
N ALA A 194 -12.31 11.17 12.79
CA ALA A 194 -12.05 11.54 14.18
C ALA A 194 -13.08 10.91 15.13
N LYS A 195 -14.38 11.00 14.76
CA LYS A 195 -15.46 10.38 15.52
C LYS A 195 -15.32 8.86 15.56
N TYR A 196 -15.06 8.22 14.43
CA TYR A 196 -14.91 6.75 14.37
C TYR A 196 -13.74 6.26 15.22
N ILE A 197 -12.60 6.93 15.17
CA ILE A 197 -11.42 6.57 15.96
C ILE A 197 -11.72 6.68 17.46
N ALA A 198 -12.29 7.81 17.92
CA ALA A 198 -12.62 8.01 19.33
C ALA A 198 -13.69 7.04 19.84
N GLU A 199 -14.73 6.76 19.06
CA GLU A 199 -15.77 5.81 19.43
C GLU A 199 -15.23 4.37 19.45
N THR A 200 -14.46 3.96 18.43
CA THR A 200 -13.83 2.63 18.39
C THR A 200 -12.85 2.44 19.52
N ALA A 201 -12.06 3.48 19.87
CA ALA A 201 -11.14 3.41 21.01
C ALA A 201 -11.88 3.14 22.31
N ARG A 202 -13.01 3.85 22.55
CA ARG A 202 -13.85 3.60 23.76
C ARG A 202 -14.44 2.19 23.74
N MET A 203 -15.01 1.76 22.62
CA MET A 203 -15.55 0.39 22.51
C MET A 203 -14.51 -0.68 22.85
N VAL A 204 -13.29 -0.55 22.29
CA VAL A 204 -12.22 -1.54 22.50
C VAL A 204 -11.65 -1.46 23.91
N SER A 205 -11.51 -0.25 24.49
CA SER A 205 -10.88 -0.05 25.80
C SER A 205 -11.86 -0.26 26.97
N GLU A 206 -13.13 0.15 26.83
CA GLU A 206 -14.08 0.23 27.94
C GLU A 206 -15.16 -0.86 27.87
N GLU A 207 -15.53 -1.34 26.66
CA GLU A 207 -16.66 -2.28 26.47
C GLU A 207 -16.20 -3.71 26.15
N LYS A 208 -14.95 -3.91 25.76
CA LYS A 208 -14.39 -5.22 25.41
C LYS A 208 -13.32 -5.66 26.42
N PRO A 209 -13.08 -6.98 26.57
CA PRO A 209 -11.91 -7.47 27.31
C PRO A 209 -10.61 -6.91 26.75
N ALA A 210 -9.59 -6.74 27.57
CA ALA A 210 -8.31 -6.12 27.18
C ALA A 210 -7.61 -6.84 26.02
N ASP A 211 -7.80 -8.13 25.88
CA ASP A 211 -7.23 -9.00 24.85
C ASP A 211 -8.21 -9.34 23.71
N TRP A 212 -9.39 -8.69 23.69
CA TRP A 212 -10.45 -9.03 22.74
C TRP A 212 -9.98 -9.08 21.27
N LEU A 213 -9.15 -8.13 20.81
CA LEU A 213 -8.63 -8.18 19.45
C LEU A 213 -7.76 -9.41 19.18
N GLU A 214 -6.99 -9.85 20.17
CA GLU A 214 -6.15 -11.05 20.05
C GLU A 214 -7.01 -12.33 20.03
N THR A 215 -8.18 -12.36 20.68
CA THR A 215 -9.11 -13.51 20.59
C THR A 215 -9.71 -13.68 19.18
N LEU A 216 -9.67 -12.63 18.36
CA LEU A 216 -10.12 -12.67 16.95
C LEU A 216 -9.03 -13.15 15.98
N ARG A 217 -7.82 -13.37 16.46
CA ARG A 217 -6.67 -13.75 15.63
C ARG A 217 -6.78 -15.18 15.15
N ASN A 218 -6.25 -15.42 13.94
CA ASN A 218 -6.07 -16.77 13.43
C ASN A 218 -5.13 -17.56 14.35
N PRO A 219 -5.59 -18.69 14.91
CA PRO A 219 -4.78 -19.50 15.84
C PRO A 219 -3.46 -19.99 15.25
N GLU A 220 -3.37 -20.16 13.93
CA GLU A 220 -2.14 -20.57 13.23
C GLU A 220 -1.11 -19.42 13.11
N THR A 221 -1.51 -18.19 13.37
CA THR A 221 -0.67 -16.98 13.28
C THR A 221 -0.79 -16.14 14.56
N PRO A 222 -0.27 -16.62 15.69
CA PRO A 222 -0.34 -15.91 16.97
C PRO A 222 0.35 -14.55 16.88
N GLY A 223 0.01 -13.62 17.76
CA GLY A 223 0.68 -12.33 17.89
C GLY A 223 2.13 -12.48 18.38
N PHE A 224 2.94 -11.42 18.20
CA PHE A 224 4.31 -11.43 18.70
C PHE A 224 4.34 -11.35 20.22
N ASN A 225 4.92 -12.35 20.88
CA ASN A 225 4.99 -12.46 22.34
C ASN A 225 3.61 -12.44 23.04
N THR A 226 2.53 -12.81 22.33
CA THR A 226 1.22 -13.01 22.93
C THR A 226 1.05 -14.47 23.40
N LEU A 227 0.20 -14.68 24.39
CA LEU A 227 -0.18 -16.03 24.80
C LEU A 227 -1.08 -16.64 23.72
N PRO A 228 -0.95 -17.96 23.44
CA PRO A 228 -1.88 -18.64 22.55
C PRO A 228 -3.32 -18.51 23.06
N VAL A 229 -4.26 -18.26 22.14
CA VAL A 229 -5.69 -18.29 22.45
C VAL A 229 -6.08 -19.73 22.77
N PRO A 230 -6.82 -20.03 23.86
CA PRO A 230 -7.32 -21.37 24.17
C PRO A 230 -8.18 -21.94 23.02
N GLU A 231 -8.09 -23.26 22.78
CA GLU A 231 -8.78 -23.91 21.66
C GLU A 231 -10.30 -23.72 21.68
N ASP A 232 -10.91 -23.69 22.87
CA ASP A 232 -12.35 -23.45 23.08
C ASP A 232 -12.78 -22.02 22.77
N GLN A 233 -11.83 -21.10 22.58
CA GLN A 233 -12.06 -19.69 22.20
C GLN A 233 -11.65 -19.40 20.76
N HIS A 234 -11.20 -20.40 20.00
CA HIS A 234 -10.84 -20.20 18.60
C HIS A 234 -12.05 -19.79 17.79
N VAL A 235 -11.89 -18.73 17.00
CA VAL A 235 -12.89 -18.24 16.06
C VAL A 235 -12.50 -18.60 14.63
N THR A 236 -13.48 -18.57 13.73
CA THR A 236 -13.25 -18.63 12.29
C THR A 236 -13.01 -17.22 11.72
N TYR A 237 -12.43 -17.15 10.51
CA TYR A 237 -12.30 -15.88 9.78
C TYR A 237 -13.64 -15.12 9.68
N LYS A 238 -14.75 -15.85 9.42
CA LYS A 238 -16.07 -15.25 9.28
C LYS A 238 -16.53 -14.64 10.60
N GLU A 239 -16.38 -15.32 11.71
CA GLU A 239 -16.74 -14.80 13.05
C GLU A 239 -15.87 -13.59 13.42
N ALA A 240 -14.55 -13.67 13.20
CA ALA A 240 -13.66 -12.52 13.43
C ALA A 240 -14.08 -11.31 12.60
N HIS A 241 -14.39 -11.50 11.31
CA HIS A 241 -14.87 -10.45 10.43
C HIS A 241 -16.21 -9.85 10.90
N GLU A 242 -17.18 -10.68 11.32
CA GLU A 242 -18.47 -10.24 11.85
C GLU A 242 -18.29 -9.44 13.16
N GLN A 243 -17.40 -9.87 14.03
CA GLN A 243 -17.08 -9.13 15.26
C GLN A 243 -16.48 -7.74 14.95
N LEU A 244 -15.57 -7.65 13.99
CA LEU A 244 -14.99 -6.37 13.57
C LEU A 244 -16.04 -5.41 13.00
N LEU A 245 -17.05 -5.91 12.28
CA LEU A 245 -18.15 -5.09 11.72
C LEU A 245 -19.01 -4.42 12.80
N THR A 246 -18.94 -4.85 14.06
CA THR A 246 -19.64 -4.21 15.19
C THR A 246 -19.05 -2.85 15.56
N LEU A 247 -17.77 -2.62 15.20
CA LEU A 247 -17.04 -1.40 15.54
C LEU A 247 -17.44 -0.22 14.65
N LYS A 248 -17.36 1.00 15.21
CA LYS A 248 -17.69 2.22 14.49
C LYS A 248 -16.66 2.54 13.40
N GLY A 249 -17.14 2.86 12.20
CA GLY A 249 -16.26 3.16 11.06
C GLY A 249 -15.62 1.95 10.40
N VAL A 250 -15.97 0.74 10.83
CA VAL A 250 -15.51 -0.53 10.25
C VAL A 250 -16.59 -1.08 9.32
N GLY A 251 -16.33 -1.02 8.04
CA GLY A 251 -17.11 -1.70 7.00
C GLY A 251 -16.39 -2.96 6.51
N PRO A 252 -16.99 -3.73 5.57
CA PRO A 252 -16.43 -5.01 5.10
C PRO A 252 -14.96 -4.90 4.68
N LYS A 253 -14.59 -3.88 3.89
CA LYS A 253 -13.20 -3.68 3.44
C LYS A 253 -12.24 -3.43 4.60
N VAL A 254 -12.64 -2.64 5.59
CA VAL A 254 -11.78 -2.36 6.77
C VAL A 254 -11.64 -3.63 7.60
N ALA A 255 -12.73 -4.36 7.85
CA ALA A 255 -12.71 -5.64 8.56
C ALA A 255 -11.77 -6.64 7.88
N ASP A 256 -11.85 -6.78 6.54
CA ASP A 256 -10.95 -7.65 5.78
C ASP A 256 -9.48 -7.21 5.84
N CYS A 257 -9.21 -5.91 5.78
CA CYS A 257 -7.83 -5.42 5.94
C CYS A 257 -7.26 -5.76 7.32
N VAL A 258 -8.06 -5.59 8.38
CA VAL A 258 -7.64 -5.93 9.76
C VAL A 258 -7.47 -7.44 9.90
N SER A 259 -8.41 -8.22 9.38
CA SER A 259 -8.32 -9.69 9.38
C SER A 259 -7.05 -10.18 8.71
N LEU A 260 -6.70 -9.63 7.52
CA LEU A 260 -5.51 -10.04 6.77
C LEU A 260 -4.20 -9.62 7.46
N MET A 261 -4.08 -8.34 7.82
CA MET A 261 -2.80 -7.71 8.18
C MET A 261 -2.60 -7.53 9.68
N GLY A 262 -3.66 -7.62 10.47
CA GLY A 262 -3.63 -7.51 11.92
C GLY A 262 -3.93 -8.80 12.65
N LEU A 263 -4.77 -9.67 12.07
CA LEU A 263 -5.25 -10.90 12.71
C LEU A 263 -4.76 -12.20 12.04
N GLY A 264 -4.01 -12.12 10.94
CA GLY A 264 -3.37 -13.26 10.30
C GLY A 264 -4.29 -14.16 9.47
N TRP A 265 -5.52 -13.71 9.11
CA TRP A 265 -6.43 -14.44 8.24
C TRP A 265 -6.02 -14.31 6.77
N SER A 266 -5.15 -15.20 6.32
CA SER A 266 -4.50 -15.14 5.00
C SER A 266 -5.45 -15.27 3.81
N GLU A 267 -6.64 -15.84 4.00
CA GLU A 267 -7.72 -15.95 3.01
C GLU A 267 -8.56 -14.67 2.87
N SER A 268 -8.40 -13.71 3.76
CA SER A 268 -9.15 -12.45 3.72
C SER A 268 -8.77 -11.61 2.50
N VAL A 269 -9.78 -11.19 1.73
CA VAL A 269 -9.60 -10.43 0.48
C VAL A 269 -10.31 -9.08 0.58
N PRO A 270 -9.62 -8.02 0.97
CA PRO A 270 -10.21 -6.67 1.00
C PRO A 270 -10.57 -6.16 -0.39
N VAL A 271 -11.86 -6.03 -0.70
CA VAL A 271 -12.32 -5.56 -2.01
C VAL A 271 -12.63 -4.08 -1.96
N ASP A 272 -11.69 -3.24 -2.35
CA ASP A 272 -11.89 -1.81 -2.54
C ASP A 272 -12.19 -1.45 -4.00
N THR A 273 -12.23 -0.15 -4.31
CA THR A 273 -12.49 0.33 -5.67
C THR A 273 -11.42 -0.12 -6.68
N HIS A 274 -10.15 -0.24 -6.27
CA HIS A 274 -9.06 -0.74 -7.12
C HIS A 274 -9.23 -2.22 -7.41
N VAL A 275 -9.49 -3.01 -6.36
CA VAL A 275 -9.73 -4.46 -6.49
C VAL A 275 -10.95 -4.74 -7.34
N TRP A 276 -12.01 -3.96 -7.17
CA TRP A 276 -13.19 -4.04 -8.03
C TRP A 276 -12.84 -3.75 -9.51
N GLN A 277 -12.01 -2.74 -9.77
CA GLN A 277 -11.54 -2.44 -11.13
C GLN A 277 -10.69 -3.58 -11.72
N ILE A 278 -9.80 -4.19 -10.90
CA ILE A 278 -9.02 -5.37 -11.29
C ILE A 278 -9.97 -6.53 -11.62
N ALA A 279 -10.97 -6.80 -10.77
CA ALA A 279 -11.94 -7.87 -10.98
C ALA A 279 -12.74 -7.67 -12.28
N GLN A 280 -13.16 -6.43 -12.58
CA GLN A 280 -13.87 -6.12 -13.83
C GLN A 280 -12.96 -6.26 -15.06
N ARG A 281 -11.75 -5.71 -15.00
CA ARG A 281 -10.82 -5.65 -16.13
C ARG A 281 -10.23 -7.02 -16.47
N ASP A 282 -9.73 -7.72 -15.44
CA ASP A 282 -8.89 -8.91 -15.63
C ASP A 282 -9.69 -10.21 -15.45
N TYR A 283 -10.77 -10.20 -14.64
CA TYR A 283 -11.58 -11.40 -14.32
C TYR A 283 -13.03 -11.34 -14.82
N LYS A 284 -13.37 -10.31 -15.60
CA LYS A 284 -14.67 -10.17 -16.29
C LYS A 284 -15.90 -10.04 -15.37
N PHE A 285 -15.71 -9.62 -14.11
CA PHE A 285 -16.83 -9.31 -13.22
C PHE A 285 -17.69 -8.16 -13.75
N GLY A 286 -19.00 -8.14 -13.39
CA GLY A 286 -19.89 -7.01 -13.68
C GLY A 286 -20.30 -6.85 -15.15
N LYS A 287 -20.13 -7.87 -16.02
CA LYS A 287 -20.66 -7.86 -17.41
C LYS A 287 -22.19 -7.94 -17.47
N THR A 288 -22.86 -8.24 -16.35
CA THR A 288 -24.31 -8.21 -16.21
C THR A 288 -24.79 -6.79 -15.87
N LYS A 289 -26.07 -6.48 -16.18
CA LYS A 289 -26.69 -5.14 -16.18
C LYS A 289 -26.60 -4.31 -14.90
N THR A 290 -26.18 -4.85 -13.77
CA THR A 290 -26.02 -4.14 -12.49
C THR A 290 -24.64 -3.49 -12.39
N LYS A 291 -24.60 -2.17 -12.61
CA LYS A 291 -23.36 -1.35 -12.54
C LYS A 291 -22.97 -0.94 -11.12
N THR A 292 -23.80 -1.18 -10.12
CA THR A 292 -23.58 -0.69 -8.76
C THR A 292 -22.87 -1.74 -7.91
N PHE A 293 -21.70 -1.39 -7.37
CA PHE A 293 -20.97 -2.21 -6.41
C PHE A 293 -21.76 -2.31 -5.11
N ASN A 294 -22.15 -3.50 -4.72
CA ASN A 294 -22.95 -3.81 -3.53
C ASN A 294 -22.32 -4.97 -2.74
N LYS A 295 -22.92 -5.31 -1.60
CA LYS A 295 -22.43 -6.39 -0.72
C LYS A 295 -22.32 -7.73 -1.44
N ALA A 296 -23.31 -8.11 -2.23
CA ALA A 296 -23.28 -9.38 -2.95
C ALA A 296 -22.13 -9.45 -3.96
N MET A 297 -21.80 -8.34 -4.63
CA MET A 297 -20.65 -8.26 -5.51
C MET A 297 -19.32 -8.24 -4.73
N TYR A 298 -19.29 -7.60 -3.59
CA TYR A 298 -18.15 -7.65 -2.68
C TYR A 298 -17.81 -9.09 -2.30
N ASP A 299 -18.82 -9.81 -1.80
CA ASP A 299 -18.70 -11.20 -1.37
C ASP A 299 -18.28 -12.09 -2.55
N ALA A 300 -18.93 -11.94 -3.72
CA ALA A 300 -18.63 -12.74 -4.92
C ALA A 300 -17.19 -12.56 -5.43
N VAL A 301 -16.61 -11.37 -5.36
CA VAL A 301 -15.20 -11.11 -5.71
C VAL A 301 -14.27 -11.78 -4.70
N GLY A 302 -14.54 -11.64 -3.42
CA GLY A 302 -13.77 -12.31 -2.37
C GLY A 302 -13.80 -13.83 -2.50
N ASP A 303 -14.99 -14.41 -2.71
CA ASP A 303 -15.18 -15.87 -2.91
C ASP A 303 -14.45 -16.38 -4.15
N HIS A 304 -14.50 -15.63 -5.25
CA HIS A 304 -13.77 -15.97 -6.46
C HIS A 304 -12.27 -16.07 -6.21
N PHE A 305 -11.68 -15.07 -5.54
CA PHE A 305 -10.25 -15.07 -5.27
C PHE A 305 -9.86 -16.14 -4.25
N ARG A 306 -10.69 -16.41 -3.24
CA ARG A 306 -10.48 -17.55 -2.32
C ARG A 306 -10.53 -18.88 -3.05
N ALA A 307 -11.48 -19.07 -3.97
CA ALA A 307 -11.55 -20.28 -4.79
C ALA A 307 -10.33 -20.43 -5.72
N LEU A 308 -9.81 -19.31 -6.24
CA LEU A 308 -8.68 -19.29 -7.18
C LEU A 308 -7.32 -19.54 -6.51
N TRP A 309 -7.06 -18.91 -5.35
CA TRP A 309 -5.75 -18.91 -4.70
C TRP A 309 -5.72 -19.61 -3.32
N GLY A 310 -6.86 -20.10 -2.83
CA GLY A 310 -6.97 -20.87 -1.60
C GLY A 310 -6.67 -20.08 -0.33
N LYS A 311 -6.02 -20.73 0.64
CA LYS A 311 -5.72 -20.23 1.98
C LYS A 311 -4.98 -18.88 1.98
N TYR A 312 -4.15 -18.61 0.99
CA TYR A 312 -3.37 -17.37 0.88
C TYR A 312 -3.92 -16.39 -0.16
N ALA A 313 -5.25 -16.38 -0.37
CA ALA A 313 -5.90 -15.52 -1.36
C ALA A 313 -5.64 -14.04 -1.12
N GLY A 314 -5.63 -13.57 0.13
CA GLY A 314 -5.31 -12.19 0.49
C GLY A 314 -3.88 -11.79 0.13
N TRP A 315 -2.93 -12.73 0.19
CA TRP A 315 -1.55 -12.48 -0.20
C TRP A 315 -1.42 -12.31 -1.71
N ALA A 316 -1.99 -13.24 -2.50
CA ALA A 316 -1.99 -13.14 -3.96
C ALA A 316 -2.69 -11.85 -4.44
N HIS A 317 -3.85 -11.55 -3.86
CA HIS A 317 -4.58 -10.30 -4.08
C HIS A 317 -3.69 -9.08 -3.84
N SER A 318 -2.91 -9.04 -2.74
CA SER A 318 -2.03 -7.90 -2.40
C SER A 318 -0.94 -7.66 -3.44
N VAL A 319 -0.45 -8.71 -4.11
CA VAL A 319 0.51 -8.59 -5.23
C VAL A 319 -0.15 -7.90 -6.42
N LEU A 320 -1.37 -8.29 -6.78
CA LEU A 320 -2.11 -7.65 -7.89
C LEU A 320 -2.47 -6.20 -7.57
N PHE A 321 -2.92 -5.93 -6.35
CA PHE A 321 -3.18 -4.59 -5.85
C PHE A 321 -1.94 -3.71 -5.95
N THR A 322 -0.80 -4.19 -5.47
CA THR A 322 0.49 -3.49 -5.54
C THR A 322 0.87 -3.16 -6.98
N ALA A 323 0.67 -4.11 -7.89
CA ALA A 323 0.97 -3.93 -9.31
C ALA A 323 0.07 -2.89 -10.01
N ASP A 324 -1.09 -2.58 -9.44
CA ASP A 324 -2.05 -1.60 -9.97
C ASP A 324 -1.85 -0.19 -9.37
N LEU A 325 -1.04 -0.05 -8.31
CA LEU A 325 -0.74 1.24 -7.70
C LEU A 325 0.08 2.13 -8.64
N ARG A 326 -0.33 3.40 -8.75
CA ARG A 326 0.36 4.41 -9.60
C ARG A 326 1.84 4.56 -9.26
N GLU A 327 2.19 4.42 -7.99
CA GLU A 327 3.56 4.51 -7.50
C GLU A 327 4.50 3.48 -8.15
N PHE A 328 3.97 2.33 -8.57
CA PHE A 328 4.73 1.26 -9.21
C PHE A 328 4.46 1.12 -10.71
N SER A 329 3.73 2.05 -11.32
CA SER A 329 3.36 2.02 -12.75
C SER A 329 4.56 1.88 -13.69
N ASP A 330 5.70 2.50 -13.34
CA ASP A 330 6.93 2.43 -14.14
C ASP A 330 7.54 1.01 -14.21
N ARG A 331 7.31 0.17 -13.19
CA ARG A 331 7.73 -1.24 -13.22
C ARG A 331 6.90 -2.06 -14.21
N VAL A 332 5.63 -1.70 -14.38
CA VAL A 332 4.73 -2.35 -15.35
C VAL A 332 5.09 -1.92 -16.76
N ALA A 333 5.38 -0.63 -16.98
CA ALA A 333 5.70 -0.05 -18.28
C ALA A 333 7.03 -0.54 -18.88
N LYS A 334 8.06 -0.79 -18.05
CA LYS A 334 9.44 -1.09 -18.51
C LYS A 334 9.64 -2.36 -19.35
N LYS A 335 8.63 -3.19 -19.60
CA LYS A 335 8.73 -4.40 -20.45
C LYS A 335 7.83 -4.38 -21.71
N GLU A 336 6.96 -3.40 -21.84
CA GLU A 336 6.14 -3.26 -23.05
C GLU A 336 6.76 -2.31 -24.09
N ASP A 337 7.77 -1.54 -23.70
CA ASP A 337 8.37 -0.46 -24.51
C ASP A 337 9.77 -0.77 -25.08
N ALA A 338 10.05 -1.98 -25.47
CA ALA A 338 11.09 -2.20 -26.50
C ALA A 338 10.60 -1.75 -27.90
N GLY A 339 9.63 -0.85 -27.99
CA GLY A 339 9.11 -0.38 -29.27
C GLY A 339 7.96 0.65 -29.25
N LYS A 340 7.56 1.22 -28.10
CA LYS A 340 6.47 2.21 -28.09
C LYS A 340 6.88 3.55 -27.46
N VAL A 341 6.68 4.59 -28.23
CA VAL A 341 6.90 6.01 -27.90
C VAL A 341 5.83 6.49 -26.91
N LYS A 342 6.24 7.04 -25.76
CA LYS A 342 5.32 7.74 -24.83
C LYS A 342 5.04 9.16 -25.36
N ILE A 343 3.78 9.47 -25.57
CA ILE A 343 3.30 10.83 -25.85
C ILE A 343 2.94 11.47 -24.51
N LYS A 344 3.70 12.48 -24.10
CA LYS A 344 3.31 13.40 -23.02
C LYS A 344 2.63 14.63 -23.64
N GLU A 345 1.40 14.92 -23.24
CA GLU A 345 0.80 16.24 -23.50
C GLU A 345 1.24 17.17 -22.35
N GLU A 346 2.11 18.10 -22.65
CA GLU A 346 2.44 19.22 -21.77
C GLU A 346 1.60 20.43 -22.20
N ILE A 347 0.83 20.99 -21.28
CA ILE A 347 0.14 22.27 -21.47
C ILE A 347 1.16 23.35 -21.12
N VAL A 348 1.64 24.06 -22.10
CA VAL A 348 2.44 25.28 -21.90
C VAL A 348 1.44 26.42 -21.62
N GLU A 349 1.44 26.95 -20.41
CA GLU A 349 0.77 28.21 -20.08
C GLU A 349 1.60 29.34 -20.64
N GLU A 350 1.12 29.97 -21.71
CA GLU A 350 1.64 31.23 -22.19
C GLU A 350 0.79 32.39 -21.65
N ASP A 351 1.51 33.46 -21.32
CA ASP A 351 1.19 34.75 -20.76
C ASP A 351 -0.15 35.39 -21.19
N ASP A 352 -0.81 36.04 -20.26
CA ASP A 352 -2.19 36.55 -20.27
C ASP A 352 -2.39 37.86 -21.07
N GLN A 353 -1.95 37.96 -22.34
CA GLN A 353 -2.25 39.14 -23.16
C GLN A 353 -2.56 38.87 -24.64
N VAL A 354 -3.20 37.80 -25.05
CA VAL A 354 -3.65 37.58 -26.42
C VAL A 354 -5.11 37.11 -26.49
N PRO A 355 -5.98 37.69 -27.36
CA PRO A 355 -7.40 37.38 -27.38
C PRO A 355 -7.67 35.95 -27.86
N LYS A 356 -8.63 35.28 -27.20
CA LYS A 356 -9.11 33.91 -27.45
C LYS A 356 -9.48 33.63 -28.89
N ARG A 357 -8.52 33.24 -29.74
CA ARG A 357 -8.80 32.60 -31.04
C ARG A 357 -7.86 31.43 -31.27
N LYS A 358 -8.44 30.20 -31.24
CA LYS A 358 -7.87 28.90 -31.65
C LYS A 358 -6.56 28.47 -30.94
N ARG A 359 -6.70 27.67 -29.86
CA ARG A 359 -5.59 26.86 -29.33
C ARG A 359 -5.29 25.74 -30.32
N GLU A 360 -4.13 25.78 -30.95
CA GLU A 360 -3.58 24.64 -31.71
C GLU A 360 -2.93 23.66 -30.75
N ARG A 361 -3.32 22.39 -30.80
CA ARG A 361 -2.66 21.32 -30.04
C ARG A 361 -1.43 20.86 -30.83
N MET A 362 -0.25 21.03 -30.24
CA MET A 362 0.99 20.43 -30.73
C MET A 362 1.25 19.11 -30.02
N ILE A 363 1.81 18.17 -30.74
CA ILE A 363 2.25 16.86 -30.20
C ILE A 363 3.77 16.86 -30.23
N GLU A 364 4.39 16.78 -29.05
CA GLU A 364 5.83 16.62 -28.92
C GLU A 364 6.16 15.14 -28.72
N THR A 365 7.00 14.59 -29.57
CA THR A 365 7.48 13.21 -29.46
C THR A 365 8.92 13.25 -29.01
N ILE A 366 9.19 12.70 -27.80
CA ILE A 366 10.53 12.61 -27.25
C ILE A 366 11.02 11.17 -27.38
N THR A 367 12.07 10.97 -28.17
CA THR A 367 12.70 9.66 -28.33
C THR A 367 14.02 9.65 -27.55
N THR A 368 14.16 8.74 -26.59
CA THR A 368 15.40 8.55 -25.84
C THR A 368 16.07 7.26 -26.25
N GLN A 369 17.25 7.34 -26.83
CA GLN A 369 18.10 6.18 -27.07
C GLN A 369 19.14 6.08 -25.97
N VAL A 370 19.28 4.88 -25.38
CA VAL A 370 20.27 4.60 -24.33
C VAL A 370 21.26 3.63 -24.90
N LYS A 371 22.51 4.09 -25.06
CA LYS A 371 23.67 3.23 -25.40
C LYS A 371 24.42 2.93 -24.12
N THR A 372 24.64 1.65 -23.84
CA THR A 372 25.46 1.19 -22.72
C THR A 372 26.72 0.57 -23.29
N GLU A 373 27.86 1.18 -23.02
CA GLU A 373 29.17 0.61 -23.31
C GLU A 373 29.74 0.00 -22.04
N VAL A 374 30.24 -1.24 -22.15
CA VAL A 374 30.88 -1.96 -21.05
C VAL A 374 32.35 -2.11 -21.40
N LYS A 375 33.22 -1.50 -20.60
CA LYS A 375 34.68 -1.64 -20.71
C LYS A 375 35.17 -2.49 -19.56
N THR A 376 35.87 -3.57 -19.88
CA THR A 376 36.54 -4.44 -18.91
C THR A 376 38.06 -4.29 -19.04
N TRP A 377 38.76 -4.21 -17.92
CA TRP A 377 40.21 -4.25 -17.88
C TRP A 377 40.67 -5.04 -16.67
N THR A 378 41.88 -5.57 -16.73
CA THR A 378 42.47 -6.37 -15.66
C THR A 378 43.69 -5.66 -15.12
N GLU A 379 43.78 -5.48 -13.82
CA GLU A 379 44.96 -4.97 -13.13
C GLU A 379 45.58 -6.09 -12.33
N THR A 380 46.92 -6.21 -12.42
CA THR A 380 47.68 -7.18 -11.64
C THR A 380 48.46 -6.45 -10.55
N ASP A 381 48.20 -6.81 -9.29
CA ASP A 381 48.94 -6.25 -8.18
C ASP A 381 50.42 -6.67 -8.26
N PRO A 382 51.33 -5.72 -8.39
CA PRO A 382 52.79 -6.05 -8.57
C PRO A 382 53.43 -6.69 -7.36
N ARG A 383 52.77 -6.67 -6.18
CA ARG A 383 53.34 -7.26 -4.95
C ARG A 383 52.80 -8.66 -4.67
N THR A 384 51.57 -8.95 -5.07
CA THR A 384 50.90 -10.22 -4.75
C THR A 384 50.68 -11.11 -5.98
N GLY A 385 50.79 -10.56 -7.20
CA GLY A 385 50.54 -11.29 -8.45
C GLY A 385 49.05 -11.57 -8.70
N VAL A 386 48.14 -11.06 -7.86
CA VAL A 386 46.71 -11.28 -7.97
C VAL A 386 46.14 -10.40 -9.10
N LYS A 387 45.41 -11.02 -10.02
CA LYS A 387 44.70 -10.33 -11.10
C LYS A 387 43.28 -9.97 -10.65
N THR A 388 42.94 -8.67 -10.67
CA THR A 388 41.62 -8.17 -10.39
C THR A 388 41.00 -7.64 -11.67
N GLU A 389 39.81 -8.12 -12.00
CA GLU A 389 39.06 -7.68 -13.18
C GLU A 389 38.10 -6.54 -12.79
N PHE A 390 38.18 -5.44 -13.52
CA PHE A 390 37.32 -4.26 -13.33
C PHE A 390 36.36 -4.10 -14.50
N VAL A 391 35.12 -3.72 -14.19
CA VAL A 391 34.08 -3.49 -15.17
C VAL A 391 33.52 -2.07 -15.00
N LYS A 392 33.73 -1.22 -16.01
CA LYS A 392 33.15 0.11 -16.07
C LYS A 392 31.99 0.12 -17.07
N ARG A 393 30.81 0.56 -16.63
CA ARG A 393 29.64 0.76 -17.49
C ARG A 393 29.44 2.25 -17.73
N GLU A 394 29.56 2.68 -18.98
CA GLU A 394 29.23 4.04 -19.40
C GLU A 394 27.84 4.03 -20.08
N VAL A 395 26.93 4.85 -19.57
CA VAL A 395 25.56 4.97 -20.12
C VAL A 395 25.41 6.33 -20.74
N THR A 396 25.33 6.37 -22.07
CA THR A 396 25.07 7.62 -22.83
C THR A 396 23.59 7.67 -23.21
N ARG A 397 22.94 8.79 -22.92
CA ARG A 397 21.54 9.04 -23.30
C ARG A 397 21.47 10.10 -24.38
N GLU A 398 21.02 9.72 -25.56
CA GLU A 398 20.66 10.65 -26.63
C GLU A 398 19.15 10.92 -26.60
N ILE A 399 18.78 12.19 -26.50
CA ILE A 399 17.38 12.62 -26.46
C ILE A 399 17.11 13.40 -27.75
N THR A 400 16.26 12.85 -28.62
CA THR A 400 15.78 13.52 -29.82
C THR A 400 14.34 14.03 -29.61
N ARG A 401 14.11 15.29 -29.84
CA ARG A 401 12.78 15.94 -29.76
C ARG A 401 12.25 16.24 -31.16
N GLU A 402 11.07 15.72 -31.45
CA GLU A 402 10.37 15.99 -32.72
C GLU A 402 8.98 16.56 -32.41
N ILE A 403 8.71 17.80 -32.92
CA ILE A 403 7.45 18.49 -32.71
C ILE A 403 6.64 18.39 -33.99
N LYS A 404 5.47 17.75 -33.99
CA LYS A 404 4.55 17.63 -35.12
C LYS A 404 3.25 18.36 -34.85
N ARG A 405 2.79 19.18 -35.83
CA ARG A 405 1.45 19.79 -35.82
C ARG A 405 0.41 18.70 -36.16
N LYS A 406 -0.68 18.63 -35.39
CA LYS A 406 -1.77 17.71 -35.69
C LYS A 406 -2.46 18.14 -36.99
N PRO A 407 -2.65 17.26 -37.99
CA PRO A 407 -3.38 17.63 -39.23
C PRO A 407 -4.82 18.04 -38.89
N GLN A 408 -5.27 19.15 -39.45
CA GLN A 408 -6.67 19.58 -39.33
C GLN A 408 -7.56 18.52 -40.01
N ARG A 409 -8.60 18.07 -39.31
CA ARG A 409 -9.65 17.28 -39.97
C ARG A 409 -10.38 18.18 -40.94
N GLU A 410 -10.40 17.81 -42.24
CA GLU A 410 -11.26 18.41 -43.23
C GLU A 410 -12.74 18.32 -42.77
N PRO A 411 -13.53 19.42 -42.99
CA PRO A 411 -14.96 19.36 -42.71
C PRO A 411 -15.63 18.34 -43.66
N LYS A 412 -16.37 17.38 -43.08
CA LYS A 412 -17.22 16.49 -43.86
C LYS A 412 -18.20 17.37 -44.66
N ALA A 413 -18.19 17.23 -45.99
CA ALA A 413 -19.19 17.83 -46.88
C ALA A 413 -20.56 17.19 -46.52
N GLU A 414 -21.51 18.06 -46.14
CA GLU A 414 -22.93 17.68 -46.06
C GLU A 414 -23.45 17.50 -47.47
N ILE A 415 -23.82 16.27 -47.80
CA ILE A 415 -24.63 15.98 -48.99
C ILE A 415 -26.07 16.35 -48.64
N LYS A 416 -26.56 17.48 -49.19
CA LYS A 416 -27.99 17.78 -49.22
C LYS A 416 -28.64 16.92 -50.29
N SER A 417 -29.56 16.05 -49.87
CA SER A 417 -30.60 15.46 -50.74
C SER A 417 -31.91 16.19 -50.47
N GLU A 418 -32.44 16.88 -51.48
CA GLU A 418 -33.77 17.45 -51.49
C GLU A 418 -34.81 16.33 -51.78
N GLU A 419 -36.08 16.66 -51.38
CA GLU A 419 -37.41 16.05 -51.63
C GLU A 419 -37.96 15.29 -50.41
N GLY A 420 -39.12 15.62 -49.85
CA GLY A 420 -40.29 16.36 -50.23
C GLY A 420 -41.36 16.24 -49.15
N THR A 421 -42.20 17.28 -49.08
CA THR A 421 -43.61 17.36 -48.59
C THR A 421 -43.96 17.05 -47.14
N ALA A 422 -44.26 18.13 -46.45
CA ALA A 422 -45.36 18.49 -45.55
C ALA A 422 -46.17 17.43 -44.77
N THR A 423 -46.29 17.56 -43.48
CA THR A 423 -47.58 17.90 -42.83
C THR A 423 -47.35 18.34 -41.38
N ILE A 424 -47.99 19.47 -41.02
CA ILE A 424 -48.05 20.10 -39.70
C ILE A 424 -49.02 19.33 -38.85
N VAL A 425 -48.64 19.00 -37.55
CA VAL A 425 -49.61 18.88 -36.43
C VAL A 425 -48.96 19.46 -35.18
N ASP A 426 -49.59 20.52 -34.71
CA ASP A 426 -49.38 21.23 -33.45
C ASP A 426 -50.06 20.47 -32.30
N VAL A 427 -49.36 20.17 -31.18
CA VAL A 427 -50.02 19.93 -29.87
C VAL A 427 -49.09 20.22 -28.68
N GLY A 428 -49.41 21.30 -27.97
CA GLY A 428 -49.54 21.24 -26.51
C GLY A 428 -48.38 21.52 -25.60
N ARG A 429 -48.22 22.79 -25.25
CA ARG A 429 -47.56 23.27 -24.03
C ARG A 429 -48.11 22.62 -22.75
N ARG A 430 -47.25 22.19 -21.83
CA ARG A 430 -47.62 21.96 -20.42
C ARG A 430 -46.94 22.98 -19.52
N PRO A 431 -47.65 23.46 -18.46
CA PRO A 431 -47.24 24.61 -17.65
C PRO A 431 -46.34 24.24 -16.46
N LYS A 432 -45.50 25.22 -16.07
CA LYS A 432 -44.67 25.22 -14.86
C LYS A 432 -45.56 25.22 -13.60
N ARG A 433 -45.24 24.34 -12.63
CA ARG A 433 -45.78 24.45 -11.25
C ARG A 433 -44.86 25.36 -10.42
N LEU A 434 -45.44 26.43 -9.93
CA LEU A 434 -44.95 27.27 -8.83
C LEU A 434 -45.01 26.51 -7.51
N ARG A 435 -43.94 26.64 -6.71
CA ARG A 435 -43.94 26.32 -5.30
C ARG A 435 -44.37 27.57 -4.54
N THR A 436 -45.33 27.45 -3.67
CA THR A 436 -45.61 28.37 -2.56
C THR A 436 -45.61 27.56 -1.26
N ASN A 437 -44.91 28.12 -0.28
CA ASN A 437 -44.86 27.91 1.17
C ASN A 437 -44.32 26.58 1.68
#